data_3a088a66f0233e57978b3e3e99d2b6e2
#
_entry.id   3a088a66f0233e57978b3e3e99d2b6e2
#
_cell.length_a   1.000
_cell.length_b   1.000
_cell.length_c   1.000
_cell.angle_alpha   90.00
_cell.angle_beta   90.00
_cell.angle_gamma   90.00
#
_symmetry.space_group_name_H-M   'P 1'
#
loop_
_entity.id
_entity.type
_entity.pdbx_description
1 polymer ?
#
loop_
_entity_poly.entity_id
_entity_poly.type
_entity_poly.pdbx_seq_one_letter_code
_entity_poly.pdbx_strand_id
1 'polypeptide(L)'
;MLLGRVTGTVVASQKEPLMDGLAMLVVRQLGVDNAETGAYVVAVDSVGAGVGEVVMYASGSSARQTAVTQNRPCDAVIMAIVDTWEIDGETVYSK
;
A
#
# COMPACT_ATOMS: atom_id res chain seq x y z
N MET A 1 0.27 -10.23 -3.22
CA MET A 1 0.64 -8.86 -3.58
C MET A 1 -0.50 -8.22 -4.34
N LEU A 2 -0.85 -7.01 -4.02
CA LEU A 2 -2.02 -6.32 -4.56
C LEU A 2 -1.59 -4.96 -5.13
N LEU A 3 -2.38 -4.45 -6.07
CA LEU A 3 -2.20 -3.10 -6.62
C LEU A 3 -3.23 -2.16 -5.99
N GLY A 4 -2.85 -0.91 -5.80
CA GLY A 4 -3.76 0.10 -5.28
C GLY A 4 -3.27 1.50 -5.56
N ARG A 5 -4.18 2.47 -5.38
CA ARG A 5 -3.84 3.90 -5.45
C ARG A 5 -3.97 4.51 -4.07
N VAL A 6 -2.94 5.23 -3.66
CA VAL A 6 -3.00 5.96 -2.39
C VAL A 6 -4.00 7.10 -2.55
N THR A 7 -5.03 7.11 -1.70
CA THR A 7 -6.12 8.09 -1.80
C THR A 7 -6.23 8.98 -0.57
N GLY A 8 -5.46 8.71 0.47
CA GLY A 8 -5.52 9.51 1.68
C GLY A 8 -4.54 9.06 2.73
N THR A 9 -4.61 9.69 3.89
CA THR A 9 -3.72 9.43 5.02
C THR A 9 -4.56 9.14 6.26
N VAL A 10 -3.97 8.40 7.21
CA VAL A 10 -4.57 8.16 8.52
C VAL A 10 -3.66 8.76 9.57
N VAL A 11 -4.22 9.58 10.44
CA VAL A 11 -3.50 10.18 11.56
C VAL A 11 -4.15 9.70 12.85
N ALA A 12 -3.35 9.07 13.71
CA ALA A 12 -3.80 8.60 15.02
C ALA A 12 -2.80 9.09 16.06
N SER A 13 -3.27 9.93 17.00
CA SER A 13 -2.41 10.47 18.06
C SER A 13 -2.24 9.51 19.23
N GLN A 14 -3.23 8.64 19.47
CA GLN A 14 -3.17 7.60 20.50
C GLN A 14 -3.25 6.24 19.83
N LYS A 15 -2.23 5.42 20.01
CA LYS A 15 -2.15 4.11 19.39
C LYS A 15 -1.25 3.20 20.21
N GLU A 16 -1.30 1.93 19.88
CA GLU A 16 -0.46 0.92 20.49
C GLU A 16 1.02 1.28 20.26
N PRO A 17 1.90 1.19 21.30
CA PRO A 17 3.29 1.67 21.18
C PRO A 17 4.09 1.06 20.04
N LEU A 18 3.83 -0.19 19.67
CA LEU A 18 4.55 -0.84 18.56
C LEU A 18 4.18 -0.27 17.19
N MET A 19 3.14 0.56 17.12
CA MET A 19 2.79 1.26 15.89
C MET A 19 3.39 2.67 15.81
N ASP A 20 4.12 3.07 16.83
CA ASP A 20 4.68 4.42 16.86
C ASP A 20 5.71 4.61 15.74
N GLY A 21 5.66 5.75 15.10
CA GLY A 21 6.54 6.08 13.99
C GLY A 21 6.13 5.48 12.63
N LEU A 22 5.05 4.71 12.57
CA LEU A 22 4.56 4.17 11.30
C LEU A 22 3.66 5.18 10.60
N ALA A 23 3.96 5.49 9.34
CA ALA A 23 3.07 6.26 8.48
C ALA A 23 2.00 5.33 7.92
N MET A 24 0.73 5.76 8.01
CA MET A 24 -0.41 4.98 7.55
C MET A 24 -1.15 5.71 6.45
N LEU A 25 -1.40 5.01 5.36
CA LEU A 25 -2.07 5.56 4.19
C LEU A 25 -3.33 4.78 3.87
N VAL A 26 -4.32 5.47 3.32
CA VAL A 26 -5.52 4.82 2.77
C VAL A 26 -5.23 4.45 1.33
N VAL A 27 -5.40 3.18 0.99
CA VAL A 27 -5.14 2.65 -0.34
C VAL A 27 -6.46 2.10 -0.91
N ARG A 28 -6.80 2.55 -2.10
CA ARG A 28 -7.93 2.01 -2.87
C ARG A 28 -7.42 0.88 -3.74
N GLN A 29 -7.99 -0.30 -3.60
CA GLN A 29 -7.56 -1.47 -4.36
C GLN A 29 -7.87 -1.31 -5.84
N LEU A 30 -6.92 -1.71 -6.68
CA LEU A 30 -7.06 -1.77 -8.13
C LEU A 30 -6.92 -3.22 -8.60
N GLY A 31 -7.72 -3.59 -9.59
CA GLY A 31 -7.49 -4.82 -10.33
C GLY A 31 -6.32 -4.67 -11.30
N VAL A 32 -5.87 -5.77 -11.87
CA VAL A 32 -4.79 -5.74 -12.87
C VAL A 32 -5.20 -5.03 -14.15
N ASP A 33 -6.50 -4.81 -14.35
CA ASP A 33 -7.05 -4.00 -15.44
C ASP A 33 -7.07 -2.50 -15.12
N ASN A 34 -6.50 -2.10 -13.98
CA ASN A 34 -6.49 -0.73 -13.47
C ASN A 34 -7.88 -0.21 -13.05
N ALA A 35 -8.87 -1.09 -12.92
CA ALA A 35 -10.19 -0.70 -12.45
C ALA A 35 -10.29 -0.79 -10.94
N GLU A 36 -11.06 0.11 -10.33
CA GLU A 36 -11.31 0.08 -8.90
C GLU A 36 -12.18 -1.12 -8.55
N THR A 37 -11.81 -1.83 -7.46
CA THR A 37 -12.58 -2.99 -7.00
C THR A 37 -13.65 -2.62 -5.98
N GLY A 38 -13.61 -1.39 -5.43
CA GLY A 38 -14.49 -0.96 -4.36
C GLY A 38 -13.94 -1.24 -2.95
N ALA A 39 -12.82 -1.93 -2.84
CA ALA A 39 -12.19 -2.24 -1.57
C ALA A 39 -11.12 -1.20 -1.22
N TYR A 40 -11.00 -0.92 0.08
CA TYR A 40 -9.98 -0.03 0.63
C TYR A 40 -9.21 -0.76 1.72
N VAL A 41 -7.99 -0.31 1.98
CA VAL A 41 -7.17 -0.81 3.08
C VAL A 41 -6.38 0.34 3.68
N VAL A 42 -6.09 0.24 4.97
CA VAL A 42 -5.10 1.11 5.60
C VAL A 42 -3.80 0.34 5.64
N ALA A 43 -2.78 0.89 5.01
CA ALA A 43 -1.49 0.23 4.87
C ALA A 43 -0.38 1.09 5.46
N VAL A 44 0.61 0.43 6.06
CA VAL A 44 1.84 1.09 6.51
C VAL A 44 2.70 1.39 5.29
N ASP A 45 3.27 2.59 5.25
CA ASP A 45 4.17 2.98 4.16
C ASP A 45 5.61 2.64 4.50
N SER A 46 6.29 1.90 3.63
CA SER A 46 7.71 1.58 3.78
C SER A 46 8.60 2.19 2.70
N VAL A 47 8.03 2.96 1.77
CA VAL A 47 8.78 3.45 0.59
C VAL A 47 8.62 4.95 0.33
N GLY A 48 7.88 5.66 1.16
CA GLY A 48 7.65 7.09 0.95
C GLY A 48 6.62 7.40 -0.13
N ALA A 49 5.56 6.61 -0.21
CA ALA A 49 4.48 6.83 -1.17
C ALA A 49 3.66 8.06 -0.83
N GLY A 50 3.15 8.73 -1.84
CA GLY A 50 2.28 9.89 -1.69
C GLY A 50 0.89 9.66 -2.24
N VAL A 51 -0.04 10.53 -1.87
CA VAL A 51 -1.41 10.51 -2.39
C VAL A 51 -1.39 10.66 -3.91
N GLY A 52 -2.15 9.81 -4.59
CA GLY A 52 -2.23 9.78 -6.06
C GLY A 52 -1.33 8.74 -6.70
N GLU A 53 -0.34 8.23 -5.97
CA GLU A 53 0.57 7.23 -6.52
C GLU A 53 -0.05 5.83 -6.53
N VAL A 54 0.26 5.05 -7.56
CA VAL A 54 -0.10 3.64 -7.63
C VAL A 54 1.01 2.83 -6.96
N VAL A 55 0.62 1.88 -6.13
CA VAL A 55 1.55 1.13 -5.29
C VAL A 55 1.24 -0.37 -5.36
N MET A 56 2.25 -1.17 -5.03
CA MET A 56 2.05 -2.57 -4.67
C MET A 56 2.09 -2.70 -3.16
N TYR A 57 1.15 -3.45 -2.60
CA TYR A 57 1.12 -3.69 -1.17
C TYR A 57 0.91 -5.16 -0.87
N ALA A 58 1.50 -5.60 0.24
CA ALA A 58 1.33 -6.93 0.79
C ALA A 58 0.30 -6.88 1.91
N SER A 59 -0.39 -7.99 2.14
CA SER A 59 -1.36 -8.12 3.22
C SER A 59 -1.11 -9.39 4.03
N GLY A 60 -1.76 -9.48 5.19
CA GLY A 60 -1.60 -10.61 6.09
C GLY A 60 -0.22 -10.64 6.73
N SER A 61 0.28 -11.82 7.04
CA SER A 61 1.56 -11.98 7.74
C SER A 61 2.76 -11.51 6.92
N SER A 62 2.68 -11.54 5.60
CA SER A 62 3.78 -11.05 4.75
C SER A 62 4.00 -9.54 4.89
N ALA A 63 2.99 -8.79 5.34
CA ALA A 63 3.13 -7.35 5.59
C ALA A 63 4.13 -7.04 6.71
N ARG A 64 4.51 -8.00 7.55
CA ARG A 64 5.44 -7.82 8.66
C ARG A 64 6.89 -8.20 8.31
N GLN A 65 7.19 -8.40 7.04
CA GLN A 65 8.52 -8.86 6.60
C GLN A 65 9.37 -7.76 5.97
N THR A 66 9.01 -6.48 6.17
CA THR A 66 9.87 -5.36 5.76
C THR A 66 10.70 -4.87 6.95
N ALA A 67 11.77 -4.12 6.66
CA ALA A 67 12.56 -3.51 7.71
C ALA A 67 11.73 -2.57 8.61
N VAL A 68 10.74 -1.88 8.02
CA VAL A 68 9.88 -0.93 8.74
C VAL A 68 8.85 -1.66 9.60
N THR A 69 8.33 -2.81 9.13
CA THR A 69 7.18 -3.48 9.76
C THR A 69 7.55 -4.73 10.55
N GLN A 70 8.81 -5.12 10.56
CA GLN A 70 9.28 -6.34 11.23
C GLN A 70 8.88 -6.33 12.71
N ASN A 71 8.19 -7.40 13.14
CA ASN A 71 7.70 -7.57 14.50
C ASN A 71 6.71 -6.48 14.94
N ARG A 72 6.04 -5.84 14.01
CA ARG A 72 5.03 -4.82 14.31
C ARG A 72 3.62 -5.33 13.97
N PRO A 73 2.59 -4.85 14.69
CA PRO A 73 1.21 -5.35 14.53
C PRO A 73 0.52 -4.68 13.33
N CYS A 74 1.00 -4.94 12.11
CA CYS A 74 0.37 -4.46 10.90
C CYS A 74 0.08 -5.63 9.96
N ASP A 75 -0.98 -5.49 9.17
CA ASP A 75 -1.42 -6.54 8.24
C ASP A 75 -1.48 -6.07 6.79
N ALA A 76 -1.03 -4.85 6.52
CA ALA A 76 -0.88 -4.34 5.16
C ALA A 76 0.30 -3.37 5.13
N VAL A 77 1.15 -3.50 4.12
CA VAL A 77 2.32 -2.63 3.94
C VAL A 77 2.54 -2.34 2.46
N ILE A 78 2.80 -1.06 2.16
CA ILE A 78 3.17 -0.63 0.82
C ILE A 78 4.62 -1.02 0.58
N MET A 79 4.86 -1.82 -0.46
CA MET A 79 6.16 -2.40 -0.76
C MET A 79 6.88 -1.68 -1.89
N ALA A 80 6.14 -1.05 -2.81
CA ALA A 80 6.74 -0.40 -3.98
C ALA A 80 5.82 0.66 -4.55
N ILE A 81 6.40 1.68 -5.17
CA ILE A 81 5.69 2.65 -5.99
C ILE A 81 5.78 2.14 -7.43
N VAL A 82 4.63 2.01 -8.10
CA VAL A 82 4.55 1.43 -9.44
C VAL A 82 4.69 2.51 -10.49
N ASP A 83 5.58 2.30 -11.45
CA ASP A 83 5.77 3.21 -12.58
C ASP A 83 4.93 2.81 -13.77
N THR A 84 4.87 1.52 -14.06
CA THR A 84 4.14 0.99 -15.22
C THR A 84 3.87 -0.50 -15.04
N TRP A 85 2.80 -1.00 -15.66
CA TRP A 85 2.66 -2.44 -15.89
C TRP A 85 1.91 -2.68 -17.19
N GLU A 86 2.07 -3.88 -17.70
CA GLU A 86 1.46 -4.29 -18.97
C GLU A 86 0.91 -5.71 -18.87
N ILE A 87 -0.06 -6.00 -19.72
CA ILE A 87 -0.66 -7.33 -19.85
C ILE A 87 -0.66 -7.66 -21.33
N ASP A 88 -0.16 -8.84 -21.69
CA ASP A 88 -0.10 -9.34 -23.07
C ASP A 88 0.57 -8.33 -24.02
N GLY A 89 1.62 -7.66 -23.54
CA GLY A 89 2.37 -6.68 -24.34
C GLY A 89 1.73 -5.31 -24.44
N GLU A 90 0.57 -5.09 -23.79
CA GLU A 90 -0.10 -3.79 -23.81
C GLU A 90 0.03 -3.08 -22.47
N THR A 91 0.39 -1.80 -22.50
CA THR A 91 0.49 -0.99 -21.30
C THR A 91 -0.90 -0.73 -20.73
N VAL A 92 -1.11 -1.18 -19.49
CA VAL A 92 -2.35 -0.96 -18.73
C VAL A 92 -2.25 0.33 -17.93
N TYR A 93 -1.08 0.59 -17.36
CA TYR A 93 -0.83 1.78 -16.53
C TYR A 93 0.55 2.33 -16.82
N SER A 94 0.64 3.65 -16.92
CA SER A 94 1.90 4.38 -17.01
C SER A 94 1.77 5.65 -16.18
N LYS A 95 2.73 5.81 -15.28
CA LYS A 95 2.77 6.97 -14.39
C LYS A 95 3.02 8.26 -15.16
#